data_5f453a667a3ae6f274d591f1fffaf271
#
_entry.id   5f453a667a3ae6f274d591f1fffaf271
#
_cell.length_a   1.000
_cell.length_b   1.000
_cell.length_c   1.000
_cell.angle_alpha   90.00
_cell.angle_beta   90.00
_cell.angle_gamma   90.00
#
_symmetry.space_group_name_H-M   'P 1'
#
loop_
_entity.id
_entity.type
_entity.pdbx_description
1 polymer ?
#
loop_
_entity_poly.entity_id
_entity_poly.type
_entity_poly.pdbx_seq_one_letter_code
_entity_poly.pdbx_strand_id
1 'polypeptide(L)'
;MFGFPATTCCGDTPQDNSYEGSWAKFYAEHRLRFILGRSEKSNGPDKELGGLVNRTADEVVPRLLGDGHLGGEKGVVPVVIHGDLWSGNAGVGRLPSMKEGESEDVVFDPSAVYAHNEFELGIMKMVGFEREHWDGTCG
;
A
#
# COMPACT_ATOMS: atom_id res chain seq x y z
N MET A 1 9.50 5.43 -10.92
CA MET A 1 8.18 4.99 -11.39
C MET A 1 7.52 4.16 -10.30
N PHE A 2 6.22 4.31 -10.13
CA PHE A 2 5.38 3.55 -9.22
C PHE A 2 4.96 2.25 -9.89
N GLY A 3 4.79 1.16 -9.14
CA GLY A 3 4.50 -0.17 -9.68
C GLY A 3 5.47 -1.22 -9.17
N PHE A 4 5.46 -2.44 -9.76
CA PHE A 4 6.39 -3.51 -9.36
C PHE A 4 6.61 -4.47 -10.51
N PRO A 5 7.79 -5.11 -10.63
CA PRO A 5 8.10 -5.97 -11.78
C PRO A 5 7.32 -7.31 -11.79
N ALA A 6 6.62 -7.61 -10.70
CA ALA A 6 5.79 -8.80 -10.58
C ALA A 6 4.41 -8.45 -10.03
N THR A 7 3.43 -9.30 -10.32
CA THR A 7 2.13 -9.24 -9.64
C THR A 7 2.32 -9.69 -8.19
N THR A 8 1.92 -8.83 -7.27
CA THR A 8 1.82 -9.15 -5.84
C THR A 8 0.36 -9.27 -5.46
N CYS A 9 0.07 -9.87 -4.31
CA CYS A 9 -1.30 -10.04 -3.83
C CYS A 9 -1.45 -9.38 -2.45
N CYS A 10 -2.63 -8.83 -2.19
CA CYS A 10 -3.08 -8.47 -0.85
C CYS A 10 -4.16 -9.49 -0.47
N GLY A 11 -3.86 -10.41 0.43
CA GLY A 11 -4.60 -11.65 0.57
C GLY A 11 -4.58 -12.44 -0.75
N ASP A 12 -5.73 -12.90 -1.23
CA ASP A 12 -5.89 -13.56 -2.54
C ASP A 12 -6.20 -12.58 -3.67
N THR A 13 -6.15 -11.29 -3.44
CA THR A 13 -6.43 -10.29 -4.46
C THR A 13 -5.15 -9.88 -5.18
N PRO A 14 -4.94 -10.31 -6.44
CA PRO A 14 -3.81 -9.84 -7.22
C PRO A 14 -3.93 -8.34 -7.50
N GLN A 15 -2.79 -7.66 -7.46
CA GLN A 15 -2.68 -6.23 -7.66
C GLN A 15 -2.18 -5.91 -9.07
N ASP A 16 -2.74 -4.86 -9.68
CA ASP A 16 -2.16 -4.29 -10.89
C ASP A 16 -0.95 -3.44 -10.51
N ASN A 17 0.23 -3.96 -10.81
CA ASN A 17 1.51 -3.33 -10.55
C ASN A 17 2.17 -2.77 -11.82
N SER A 18 1.38 -2.53 -12.87
CA SER A 18 1.87 -1.87 -14.09
C SER A 18 2.49 -0.52 -13.75
N TYR A 19 3.62 -0.22 -14.38
CA TYR A 19 4.40 0.98 -14.04
C TYR A 19 3.71 2.27 -14.50
N GLU A 20 3.68 3.26 -13.59
CA GLU A 20 3.16 4.61 -13.83
C GLU A 20 4.14 5.67 -13.34
N GLY A 21 4.16 6.82 -14.01
CA GLY A 21 5.07 7.92 -13.68
C GLY A 21 4.58 8.83 -12.55
N SER A 22 3.28 8.90 -12.31
CA SER A 22 2.64 9.73 -11.30
C SER A 22 2.03 8.89 -10.19
N TRP A 23 2.27 9.25 -8.94
CA TRP A 23 1.66 8.58 -7.79
C TRP A 23 0.13 8.68 -7.80
N ALA A 24 -0.39 9.88 -8.05
CA ALA A 24 -1.83 10.09 -8.11
C ALA A 24 -2.49 9.20 -9.18
N LYS A 25 -1.89 9.13 -10.37
CA LYS A 25 -2.40 8.31 -11.46
C LYS A 25 -2.28 6.83 -11.14
N PHE A 26 -1.15 6.38 -10.58
CA PHE A 26 -0.99 5.01 -10.13
C PHE A 26 -2.10 4.62 -9.14
N TYR A 27 -2.34 5.46 -8.13
CA TYR A 27 -3.37 5.19 -7.13
C TYR A 27 -4.78 5.15 -7.73
N ALA A 28 -5.12 6.10 -8.61
CA ALA A 28 -6.41 6.15 -9.27
C ALA A 28 -6.69 4.91 -10.14
N GLU A 29 -5.74 4.56 -11.01
CA GLU A 29 -5.95 3.53 -12.02
C GLU A 29 -5.67 2.12 -11.48
N HIS A 30 -4.50 1.92 -10.82
CA HIS A 30 -4.02 0.61 -10.44
C HIS A 30 -4.46 0.18 -9.03
N ARG A 31 -5.13 1.07 -8.28
CA ARG A 31 -5.74 0.74 -6.99
C ARG A 31 -7.25 0.93 -7.03
N LEU A 32 -7.75 2.15 -7.18
CA LEU A 32 -9.20 2.41 -7.09
C LEU A 32 -9.99 1.77 -8.23
N ARG A 33 -9.68 2.10 -9.49
CA ARG A 33 -10.43 1.59 -10.64
C ARG A 33 -10.21 0.11 -10.90
N PHE A 34 -8.99 -0.37 -10.68
CA PHE A 34 -8.68 -1.79 -10.82
C PHE A 34 -9.51 -2.64 -9.84
N ILE A 35 -9.59 -2.25 -8.57
CA ILE A 35 -10.38 -2.96 -7.56
C ILE A 35 -11.88 -2.84 -7.84
N LEU A 36 -12.37 -1.68 -8.27
CA LEU A 36 -13.75 -1.52 -8.71
C LEU A 36 -14.09 -2.52 -9.83
N GLY A 37 -13.28 -2.58 -10.88
CA GLY A 37 -13.53 -3.49 -12.00
C GLY A 37 -13.52 -4.97 -11.59
N ARG A 38 -12.68 -5.35 -10.61
CA ARG A 38 -12.71 -6.70 -10.03
C ARG A 38 -13.99 -6.96 -9.23
N SER A 39 -14.41 -5.99 -8.42
CA SER A 39 -15.65 -6.08 -7.64
C SER A 39 -16.86 -6.24 -8.57
N GLU A 40 -16.94 -5.40 -9.59
CA GLU A 40 -18.04 -5.45 -10.57
C GLU A 40 -18.07 -6.78 -11.35
N LYS A 41 -16.90 -7.33 -11.68
CA LYS A 41 -16.81 -8.64 -12.34
C LYS A 41 -17.33 -9.77 -11.44
N SER A 42 -17.15 -9.70 -10.15
CA SER A 42 -17.53 -10.74 -9.19
C SER A 42 -18.98 -10.60 -8.69
N ASN A 43 -19.44 -9.36 -8.53
CA ASN A 43 -20.72 -9.06 -7.86
C ASN A 43 -21.75 -8.41 -8.79
N GLY A 44 -21.36 -8.07 -10.02
CA GLY A 44 -22.15 -7.25 -10.94
C GLY A 44 -21.91 -5.75 -10.74
N PRO A 45 -22.33 -4.92 -11.71
CA PRO A 45 -22.12 -3.48 -11.67
C PRO A 45 -22.98 -2.81 -10.60
N ASP A 46 -22.33 -1.94 -9.83
CA ASP A 46 -22.97 -1.02 -8.87
C ASP A 46 -22.75 0.43 -9.36
N LYS A 47 -23.82 1.07 -9.82
CA LYS A 47 -23.78 2.43 -10.39
C LYS A 47 -23.37 3.49 -9.37
N GLU A 48 -23.80 3.34 -8.12
CA GLU A 48 -23.50 4.30 -7.06
C GLU A 48 -22.02 4.17 -6.66
N LEU A 49 -21.55 2.97 -6.37
CA LEU A 49 -20.15 2.70 -6.06
C LEU A 49 -19.24 3.12 -7.22
N GLY A 50 -19.56 2.74 -8.45
CA GLY A 50 -18.82 3.12 -9.64
C GLY A 50 -18.72 4.63 -9.82
N GLY A 51 -19.86 5.35 -9.61
CA GLY A 51 -19.88 6.82 -9.64
C GLY A 51 -19.01 7.47 -8.57
N LEU A 52 -19.03 6.93 -7.35
CA LEU A 52 -18.22 7.44 -6.23
C LEU A 52 -16.72 7.19 -6.48
N VAL A 53 -16.33 5.98 -6.89
CA VAL A 53 -14.94 5.64 -7.17
C VAL A 53 -14.39 6.50 -8.31
N ASN A 54 -15.12 6.63 -9.41
CA ASN A 54 -14.66 7.45 -10.55
C ASN A 54 -14.51 8.91 -10.17
N ARG A 55 -15.47 9.50 -9.45
CA ARG A 55 -15.37 10.87 -8.97
C ARG A 55 -14.20 11.06 -8.00
N THR A 56 -13.96 10.09 -7.12
CA THR A 56 -12.80 10.12 -6.23
C THR A 56 -11.50 10.09 -7.01
N ALA A 57 -11.39 9.20 -8.00
CA ALA A 57 -10.20 9.08 -8.85
C ALA A 57 -9.94 10.34 -9.69
N ASP A 58 -11.01 10.98 -10.22
CA ASP A 58 -10.87 12.12 -11.12
C ASP A 58 -10.72 13.47 -10.40
N GLU A 59 -11.35 13.63 -9.23
CA GLU A 59 -11.43 14.94 -8.56
C GLU A 59 -10.63 14.99 -7.25
N VAL A 60 -10.67 13.94 -6.44
CA VAL A 60 -10.07 13.93 -5.10
C VAL A 60 -8.59 13.53 -5.16
N VAL A 61 -8.31 12.43 -5.84
CA VAL A 61 -6.95 11.89 -5.94
C VAL A 61 -5.95 12.91 -6.50
N PRO A 62 -6.21 13.61 -7.62
CA PRO A 62 -5.27 14.62 -8.13
C PRO A 62 -5.02 15.78 -7.16
N ARG A 63 -6.01 16.14 -6.37
CA ARG A 63 -5.90 17.24 -5.39
C ARG A 63 -5.10 16.85 -4.16
N LEU A 64 -5.27 15.63 -3.66
CA LEU A 64 -4.65 15.17 -2.42
C LEU A 64 -3.32 14.43 -2.63
N LEU A 65 -3.18 13.72 -3.75
CA LEU A 65 -2.04 12.86 -4.01
C LEU A 65 -1.16 13.34 -5.17
N GLY A 66 -1.50 14.49 -5.79
CA GLY A 66 -0.71 15.07 -6.86
C GLY A 66 0.66 15.56 -6.37
N ASP A 67 1.65 15.51 -7.25
CA ASP A 67 3.03 15.90 -6.94
C ASP A 67 3.15 17.31 -6.36
N GLY A 68 2.31 18.24 -6.82
CA GLY A 68 2.27 19.61 -6.28
C GLY A 68 1.74 19.72 -4.84
N HIS A 69 1.11 18.67 -4.33
CA HIS A 69 0.58 18.63 -2.96
C HIS A 69 1.50 17.84 -2.01
N LEU A 70 1.93 16.64 -2.40
CA LEU A 70 2.69 15.74 -1.53
C LEU A 70 4.22 15.85 -1.67
N GLY A 71 4.72 16.03 -2.85
CA GLY A 71 6.15 15.88 -3.13
C GLY A 71 6.97 17.16 -3.06
N GLY A 72 6.35 18.32 -2.78
CA GLY A 72 7.01 19.61 -2.88
C GLY A 72 7.63 19.83 -4.28
N GLU A 73 8.81 20.47 -4.34
CA GLU A 73 9.49 20.75 -5.61
C GLU A 73 10.01 19.49 -6.34
N LYS A 74 10.21 18.38 -5.63
CA LYS A 74 10.77 17.14 -6.19
C LYS A 74 9.70 16.13 -6.62
N GLY A 75 8.43 16.39 -6.32
CA GLY A 75 7.36 15.40 -6.49
C GLY A 75 7.50 14.22 -5.54
N VAL A 76 6.59 13.25 -5.66
CA VAL A 76 6.60 12.02 -4.86
C VAL A 76 7.68 11.07 -5.38
N VAL A 77 8.60 10.68 -4.51
CA VAL A 77 9.68 9.73 -4.83
C VAL A 77 9.19 8.31 -4.49
N PRO A 78 9.15 7.40 -5.48
CA PRO A 78 8.77 6.02 -5.22
C PRO A 78 9.82 5.30 -4.38
N VAL A 79 9.38 4.64 -3.31
CA VAL A 79 10.18 3.74 -2.47
C VAL A 79 9.51 2.37 -2.42
N VAL A 80 10.29 1.34 -2.20
CA VAL A 80 9.73 0.01 -1.93
C VAL A 80 9.04 0.04 -0.57
N ILE A 81 7.80 -0.43 -0.54
CA ILE A 81 7.03 -0.62 0.69
C ILE A 81 6.60 -2.08 0.80
N HIS A 82 6.23 -2.50 1.99
CA HIS A 82 5.67 -3.83 2.24
C HIS A 82 4.27 -3.96 1.60
N GLY A 83 3.46 -2.92 1.67
CA GLY A 83 2.15 -2.81 1.02
C GLY A 83 1.00 -3.51 1.74
N ASP A 84 1.30 -4.31 2.78
CA ASP A 84 0.33 -4.99 3.65
C ASP A 84 0.87 -5.12 5.07
N LEU A 85 1.49 -4.06 5.60
CA LEU A 85 2.15 -4.06 6.90
C LEU A 85 1.16 -3.75 8.03
N TRP A 86 0.39 -4.76 8.41
CA TRP A 86 -0.46 -4.77 9.59
C TRP A 86 0.09 -5.76 10.63
N SER A 87 -0.44 -5.76 11.83
CA SER A 87 0.06 -6.60 12.93
C SER A 87 0.10 -8.09 12.64
N GLY A 88 -0.75 -8.59 11.73
CA GLY A 88 -0.75 -9.99 11.32
C GLY A 88 0.43 -10.39 10.44
N ASN A 89 1.12 -9.42 9.83
CA ASN A 89 2.29 -9.61 8.98
C ASN A 89 3.60 -9.17 9.66
N ALA A 90 3.58 -9.01 10.98
CA ALA A 90 4.73 -8.69 11.81
C ALA A 90 4.82 -9.65 13.01
N GLY A 91 6.01 -9.90 13.48
CA GLY A 91 6.20 -10.80 14.63
C GLY A 91 7.66 -10.88 15.06
N VAL A 92 7.94 -11.72 16.03
CA VAL A 92 9.29 -12.01 16.49
C VAL A 92 9.69 -13.37 15.93
N GLY A 93 10.82 -13.43 15.24
CA GLY A 93 11.28 -14.63 14.59
C GLY A 93 12.77 -14.89 14.78
N ARG A 94 13.22 -16.07 14.36
CA ARG A 94 14.61 -16.45 14.33
C ARG A 94 15.03 -16.78 12.89
N LEU A 95 16.04 -16.10 12.39
CA LEU A 95 16.62 -16.43 11.10
C LEU A 95 17.60 -17.61 11.21
N PRO A 96 17.79 -18.40 10.14
CA PRO A 96 18.73 -19.52 10.15
C PRO A 96 20.19 -19.15 10.50
N SER A 97 20.56 -17.89 10.28
CA SER A 97 21.90 -17.35 10.59
C SER A 97 22.10 -16.96 12.05
N MET A 98 21.04 -16.91 12.86
CA MET A 98 21.08 -16.47 14.24
C MET A 98 21.48 -17.59 15.19
N LYS A 99 22.10 -17.23 16.32
CA LYS A 99 22.47 -18.18 17.36
C LYS A 99 21.24 -18.65 18.12
N GLU A 100 21.41 -19.78 18.81
CA GLU A 100 20.33 -20.31 19.67
C GLU A 100 19.99 -19.31 20.79
N GLY A 101 18.70 -19.01 20.92
CA GLY A 101 18.17 -18.02 21.89
C GLY A 101 18.12 -16.58 21.38
N GLU A 102 18.67 -16.28 20.20
CA GLU A 102 18.50 -14.98 19.55
C GLU A 102 17.18 -14.92 18.77
N SER A 103 16.55 -13.74 18.75
CA SER A 103 15.36 -13.45 17.95
C SER A 103 15.39 -11.98 17.54
N GLU A 104 14.67 -11.65 16.48
CA GLU A 104 14.50 -10.27 16.03
C GLU A 104 13.07 -10.02 15.52
N ASP A 105 12.71 -8.75 15.41
CA ASP A 105 11.45 -8.36 14.79
C ASP A 105 11.52 -8.68 13.28
N VAL A 106 10.50 -9.34 12.78
CA VAL A 106 10.40 -9.76 11.38
C VAL A 106 9.08 -9.32 10.79
N VAL A 107 9.09 -9.00 9.50
CA VAL A 107 7.89 -8.79 8.69
C VAL A 107 7.87 -9.82 7.58
N PHE A 108 6.67 -10.25 7.19
CA PHE A 108 6.47 -11.31 6.21
C PHE A 108 5.18 -11.08 5.41
N ASP A 109 4.97 -11.84 4.35
CA ASP A 109 3.82 -11.79 3.46
C ASP A 109 3.60 -10.41 2.80
N PRO A 110 4.59 -9.87 2.06
CA PRO A 110 4.50 -8.55 1.49
C PRO A 110 3.63 -8.51 0.22
N SER A 111 2.80 -7.48 0.11
CA SER A 111 2.17 -7.02 -1.13
C SER A 111 3.04 -5.93 -1.80
N ALA A 112 4.34 -6.24 -1.98
CA ALA A 112 5.36 -5.25 -2.30
C ALA A 112 5.07 -4.42 -3.55
N VAL A 113 5.34 -3.11 -3.45
CA VAL A 113 5.17 -2.15 -4.54
C VAL A 113 6.10 -0.95 -4.36
N TYR A 114 6.55 -0.32 -5.44
CA TYR A 114 7.13 1.01 -5.40
C TYR A 114 6.01 2.04 -5.33
N ALA A 115 5.87 2.69 -4.17
CA ALA A 115 4.78 3.60 -3.85
C ALA A 115 5.27 4.83 -3.06
N HIS A 116 4.34 5.72 -2.69
CA HIS A 116 4.58 6.74 -1.68
C HIS A 116 4.75 6.06 -0.31
N ASN A 117 5.79 6.45 0.43
CA ASN A 117 6.12 5.83 1.73
C ASN A 117 4.97 5.87 2.74
N GLU A 118 4.23 6.97 2.81
CA GLU A 118 3.12 7.11 3.76
C GLU A 118 1.90 6.24 3.42
N PHE A 119 1.85 5.66 2.21
CA PHE A 119 0.80 4.70 1.86
C PHE A 119 0.83 3.47 2.78
N GLU A 120 2.01 3.05 3.22
CA GLU A 120 2.20 1.99 4.22
C GLU A 120 1.50 2.29 5.55
N LEU A 121 1.55 3.56 5.99
CA LEU A 121 1.04 3.96 7.30
C LEU A 121 -0.48 3.82 7.45
N GLY A 122 -1.20 3.75 6.35
CA GLY A 122 -2.66 3.58 6.35
C GLY A 122 -3.08 2.25 6.96
N ILE A 123 -2.45 1.16 6.55
CA ILE A 123 -2.78 -0.19 7.03
C ILE A 123 -2.19 -0.46 8.42
N MET A 124 -1.07 0.15 8.77
CA MET A 124 -0.46 0.02 10.09
C MET A 124 -1.36 0.53 11.23
N LYS A 125 -2.35 1.38 10.92
CA LYS A 125 -3.34 1.85 11.90
C LYS A 125 -4.50 0.87 12.12
N MET A 126 -4.53 -0.24 11.41
CA MET A 126 -5.51 -1.30 11.67
C MET A 126 -5.25 -1.95 13.04
N VAL A 127 -6.29 -2.63 13.56
CA VAL A 127 -6.25 -3.31 14.86
C VAL A 127 -5.02 -4.20 14.98
N GLY A 128 -4.29 -4.09 16.10
CA GLY A 128 -3.19 -4.98 16.47
C GLY A 128 -1.81 -4.33 16.57
N PHE A 129 -1.54 -3.16 15.95
CA PHE A 129 -0.40 -2.35 16.33
C PHE A 129 -0.83 -1.47 17.51
N GLU A 130 -0.55 -1.90 18.72
CA GLU A 130 -0.79 -1.11 19.92
C GLU A 130 0.15 0.10 19.96
N ARG A 131 -0.30 1.20 20.58
CA ARG A 131 0.44 2.47 20.69
C ARG A 131 1.85 2.32 21.26
N GLU A 132 2.09 1.30 22.06
CA GLU A 132 3.37 1.04 22.72
C GLU A 132 4.53 0.73 21.76
N HIS A 133 4.23 0.28 20.53
CA HIS A 133 5.25 0.05 19.49
C HIS A 133 5.60 1.31 18.68
N TRP A 134 4.90 2.43 18.91
CA TRP A 134 5.06 3.68 18.15
C TRP A 134 5.64 4.83 18.95
N ASP A 135 5.98 4.63 20.21
CA ASP A 135 6.48 5.71 21.09
C ASP A 135 7.91 6.17 20.78
N GLY A 136 8.38 5.91 19.56
CA GLY A 136 9.50 6.67 18.99
C GLY A 136 10.83 6.57 19.72
N THR A 137 11.01 5.66 20.63
CA THR A 137 12.29 5.40 21.27
C THR A 137 13.10 4.39 20.47
N CYS A 138 13.56 4.82 19.28
CA CYS A 138 14.80 4.29 18.76
C CYS A 138 15.92 4.75 19.71
N GLY A 139 16.40 3.85 20.58
CA GLY A 139 17.61 4.03 21.34
C GLY A 139 18.85 4.03 20.47
#